data_624deda455e9034fb5e8a1c1ca7ad900
#
_entry.id   624deda455e9034fb5e8a1c1ca7ad900
#
_cell.length_a   1.000
_cell.length_b   1.000
_cell.length_c   1.000
_cell.angle_alpha   90.00
_cell.angle_beta   90.00
_cell.angle_gamma   90.00
#
_symmetry.space_group_name_H-M   'P 1'
#
loop_
_entity.id
_entity.type
_entity.pdbx_description
1 polymer ?
#
loop_
_entity_poly.entity_id
_entity_poly.type
_entity_poly.pdbx_seq_one_letter_code
_entity_poly.pdbx_strand_id
1 'polypeptide(L)'
;MKVIISCLNSKFVHASLSPWCLAAGVREFSKKEYEVSVVEGTINGDIEMFAHKIINEKPQVVAFSCYIWNITKTLETARLIKQNCDCKIVLGGPEVAYRAKDVLERFEFINFVLSGEGEWAFPDFLDNINNDLSRVCGLTYRQNKEIITIPEKEYTDTPPSPYSDEFFKQLNGRIAYIETARGCPYRCAFCLSGRCSPLRFFDLERVKEDIIKLATSGTKTVKFVDRTFNANEKRANEILLFIKENYGKEIPEKVCFHFEIAGDILRESTLEILSSMPYGAVQLEIGMQSFNEDVLRKINRKTNTKKLIENIEKLMSFGNMHIHIDLIAGLTGEDLKSFKKSFNIGYSLKAHMLQMGFLKLLYGVDMRENSEEYPCTFNTEPPYEVTSTPWLSSNEIKMLKSCEDALDRLYNSGRFLLTLEYLTEKVGISPFDIFNDFGNSVDGNKMRLCDYAEKLYNFFSDKCDKEILREKILCDLLCCSSSVQIPDVLKIQDTLYKKAKKYFTENGNKFVKIAILYSENKIFAVDQSKEKNLHNRYEGEIYSIDELMLL
;
A
#
# COMPACT_ATOMS: atom_id res chain seq x y z
N MET A 1 1.09 12.00 -35.58
CA MET A 1 0.57 10.68 -35.21
C MET A 1 -0.07 10.82 -33.83
N LYS A 2 -1.31 10.33 -33.66
CA LYS A 2 -2.00 10.38 -32.37
C LYS A 2 -1.68 9.16 -31.54
N VAL A 3 -1.24 9.37 -30.31
CA VAL A 3 -0.74 8.36 -29.36
C VAL A 3 -1.53 8.47 -28.07
N ILE A 4 -2.14 7.37 -27.64
CA ILE A 4 -2.76 7.29 -26.33
C ILE A 4 -1.89 6.42 -25.41
N ILE A 5 -1.51 6.97 -24.25
CA ILE A 5 -0.85 6.24 -23.19
C ILE A 5 -1.87 5.99 -22.09
N SER A 6 -2.00 4.74 -21.66
CA SER A 6 -3.11 4.33 -20.80
C SER A 6 -2.66 3.44 -19.64
N CYS A 7 -3.40 3.51 -18.54
CA CYS A 7 -3.27 2.61 -17.41
C CYS A 7 -4.61 2.42 -16.70
N LEU A 8 -4.85 1.20 -16.21
CA LEU A 8 -5.95 0.89 -15.31
C LEU A 8 -5.43 0.85 -13.87
N ASN A 9 -5.88 1.79 -13.05
CA ASN A 9 -5.54 1.86 -11.64
C ASN A 9 -6.31 0.80 -10.82
N SER A 10 -5.76 0.34 -9.70
CA SER A 10 -6.45 -0.60 -8.80
C SER A 10 -7.70 0.01 -8.17
N LYS A 11 -7.65 1.30 -7.81
CA LYS A 11 -8.77 2.10 -7.29
C LYS A 11 -8.68 3.52 -7.82
N PHE A 12 -9.81 4.25 -7.82
CA PHE A 12 -9.87 5.64 -8.29
C PHE A 12 -8.94 6.59 -7.53
N VAL A 13 -8.71 6.32 -6.25
CA VAL A 13 -7.85 7.17 -5.39
C VAL A 13 -6.38 7.22 -5.84
N HIS A 14 -5.93 6.26 -6.63
CA HIS A 14 -4.56 6.21 -7.15
C HIS A 14 -4.45 6.94 -8.49
N ALA A 15 -3.37 7.70 -8.67
CA ALA A 15 -2.96 8.27 -9.96
C ALA A 15 -1.74 7.49 -10.48
N SER A 16 -1.81 6.98 -11.71
CA SER A 16 -0.66 6.28 -12.30
C SER A 16 0.44 7.27 -12.67
N LEU A 17 1.69 7.01 -12.23
CA LEU A 17 2.85 7.83 -12.60
C LEU A 17 3.39 7.47 -13.98
N SER A 18 3.48 6.17 -14.29
CA SER A 18 4.15 5.68 -15.50
C SER A 18 3.62 6.24 -16.83
N PRO A 19 2.30 6.42 -17.08
CA PRO A 19 1.85 7.03 -18.32
C PRO A 19 2.36 8.47 -18.52
N TRP A 20 2.46 9.22 -17.43
CA TRP A 20 2.94 10.59 -17.45
C TRP A 20 4.46 10.68 -17.63
N CYS A 21 5.21 9.70 -17.09
CA CYS A 21 6.64 9.56 -17.36
C CYS A 21 6.89 9.29 -18.85
N LEU A 22 6.10 8.41 -19.48
CA LEU A 22 6.19 8.17 -20.94
C LEU A 22 5.86 9.44 -21.74
N ALA A 23 4.78 10.15 -21.37
CA ALA A 23 4.39 11.39 -22.03
C ALA A 23 5.48 12.48 -21.90
N ALA A 24 6.11 12.58 -20.71
CA ALA A 24 7.25 13.48 -20.50
C ALA A 24 8.44 13.11 -21.36
N GLY A 25 8.78 11.81 -21.45
CA GLY A 25 9.83 11.31 -22.34
C GLY A 25 9.56 11.64 -23.81
N VAL A 26 8.33 11.49 -24.28
CA VAL A 26 7.97 11.86 -25.67
C VAL A 26 8.16 13.35 -25.91
N ARG A 27 7.75 14.22 -24.99
CA ARG A 27 7.97 15.67 -25.11
C ARG A 27 9.43 16.07 -25.19
N GLU A 28 10.28 15.39 -24.41
CA GLU A 28 11.69 15.75 -24.27
C GLU A 28 12.59 15.15 -25.37
N PHE A 29 12.36 13.88 -25.72
CA PHE A 29 13.33 13.09 -26.49
C PHE A 29 12.88 12.72 -27.91
N SER A 30 11.60 12.90 -28.26
CA SER A 30 11.15 12.59 -29.62
C SER A 30 11.69 13.57 -30.64
N LYS A 31 12.09 13.07 -31.80
CA LYS A 31 12.56 13.85 -32.94
C LYS A 31 11.44 14.38 -33.81
N LYS A 32 10.23 13.87 -33.63
CA LYS A 32 9.01 14.23 -34.36
C LYS A 32 7.94 14.69 -33.40
N GLU A 33 6.99 15.46 -33.89
CA GLU A 33 5.82 15.87 -33.12
C GLU A 33 4.77 14.77 -33.08
N TYR A 34 4.26 14.51 -31.88
CA TYR A 34 3.19 13.55 -31.62
C TYR A 34 2.07 14.22 -30.80
N GLU A 35 0.83 13.92 -31.15
CA GLU A 35 -0.34 14.26 -30.35
C GLU A 35 -0.48 13.18 -29.26
N VAL A 36 0.00 13.46 -28.06
CA VAL A 36 0.01 12.50 -26.94
C VAL A 36 -1.09 12.85 -25.93
N SER A 37 -1.91 11.87 -25.59
CA SER A 37 -2.92 11.97 -24.53
C SER A 37 -2.75 10.83 -23.53
N VAL A 38 -2.93 11.15 -22.23
CA VAL A 38 -2.97 10.14 -21.17
C VAL A 38 -4.42 9.87 -20.78
N VAL A 39 -4.82 8.59 -20.80
CA VAL A 39 -6.17 8.15 -20.45
C VAL A 39 -6.09 7.10 -19.35
N GLU A 40 -6.54 7.46 -18.15
CA GLU A 40 -6.60 6.55 -17.01
C GLU A 40 -8.01 6.00 -16.79
N GLY A 41 -8.08 4.74 -16.32
CA GLY A 41 -9.29 4.08 -15.84
C GLY A 41 -9.04 3.34 -14.53
N THR A 42 -9.99 2.50 -14.12
CA THR A 42 -9.82 1.60 -12.97
C THR A 42 -10.24 0.18 -13.34
N ILE A 43 -9.64 -0.81 -12.70
CA ILE A 43 -9.97 -2.23 -12.90
C ILE A 43 -11.42 -2.58 -12.48
N ASN A 44 -12.04 -1.73 -11.65
CA ASN A 44 -13.41 -1.87 -11.17
C ASN A 44 -14.42 -1.08 -12.04
N GLY A 45 -13.94 -0.35 -13.06
CA GLY A 45 -14.76 0.40 -13.98
C GLY A 45 -15.31 -0.47 -15.10
N ASP A 46 -16.19 0.11 -15.91
CA ASP A 46 -16.71 -0.51 -17.13
C ASP A 46 -15.62 -0.51 -18.21
N ILE A 47 -15.15 -1.69 -18.57
CA ILE A 47 -14.05 -1.89 -19.53
C ILE A 47 -14.49 -1.57 -20.97
N GLU A 48 -15.73 -1.83 -21.34
CA GLU A 48 -16.26 -1.49 -22.66
C GLU A 48 -16.33 0.02 -22.85
N MET A 49 -16.90 0.74 -21.87
CA MET A 49 -16.91 2.20 -21.87
C MET A 49 -15.48 2.77 -21.93
N PHE A 50 -14.56 2.19 -21.19
CA PHE A 50 -13.17 2.63 -21.20
C PHE A 50 -12.50 2.40 -22.55
N ALA A 51 -12.70 1.24 -23.17
CA ALA A 51 -12.20 0.95 -24.51
C ALA A 51 -12.81 1.92 -25.56
N HIS A 52 -14.12 2.17 -25.50
CA HIS A 52 -14.79 3.12 -26.39
C HIS A 52 -14.27 4.55 -26.25
N LYS A 53 -13.95 5.00 -25.02
CA LYS A 53 -13.32 6.30 -24.80
C LYS A 53 -12.01 6.43 -25.59
N ILE A 54 -11.19 5.37 -25.61
CA ILE A 54 -9.91 5.33 -26.34
C ILE A 54 -10.17 5.25 -27.86
N ILE A 55 -11.09 4.41 -28.31
CA ILE A 55 -11.43 4.22 -29.73
C ILE A 55 -11.93 5.53 -30.37
N ASN A 56 -12.78 6.28 -29.66
CA ASN A 56 -13.32 7.54 -30.13
C ASN A 56 -12.26 8.62 -30.41
N GLU A 57 -11.09 8.52 -29.77
CA GLU A 57 -9.96 9.37 -30.05
C GLU A 57 -9.22 9.03 -31.35
N LYS A 58 -9.57 7.91 -32.02
CA LYS A 58 -8.94 7.42 -33.26
C LYS A 58 -7.41 7.38 -33.22
N PRO A 59 -6.80 6.73 -32.23
CA PRO A 59 -5.36 6.67 -32.10
C PRO A 59 -4.70 5.80 -33.18
N GLN A 60 -3.46 6.11 -33.56
CA GLN A 60 -2.61 5.21 -34.34
C GLN A 60 -1.78 4.28 -33.45
N VAL A 61 -1.50 4.70 -32.20
CA VAL A 61 -0.79 3.90 -31.21
C VAL A 61 -1.52 4.00 -29.86
N VAL A 62 -1.72 2.86 -29.22
CA VAL A 62 -2.19 2.78 -27.83
C VAL A 62 -1.16 2.02 -27.01
N ALA A 63 -0.58 2.68 -26.00
CA ALA A 63 0.40 2.09 -25.10
C ALA A 63 -0.21 1.88 -23.72
N PHE A 64 0.00 0.69 -23.13
CA PHE A 64 -0.50 0.36 -21.81
C PHE A 64 0.62 0.09 -20.81
N SER A 65 0.51 0.66 -19.60
CA SER A 65 1.35 0.31 -18.46
C SER A 65 0.75 -0.88 -17.72
N CYS A 66 1.45 -2.02 -17.74
CA CYS A 66 1.00 -3.32 -17.25
C CYS A 66 1.62 -3.67 -15.90
N TYR A 67 0.75 -3.91 -14.93
CA TYR A 67 1.08 -4.33 -13.58
C TYR A 67 0.27 -5.57 -13.20
N ILE A 68 0.71 -6.27 -12.17
CA ILE A 68 0.05 -7.48 -11.66
C ILE A 68 -1.46 -7.29 -11.39
N TRP A 69 -1.87 -6.11 -10.94
CA TRP A 69 -3.28 -5.82 -10.62
C TRP A 69 -4.15 -5.50 -11.83
N ASN A 70 -3.57 -5.09 -12.97
CA ASN A 70 -4.35 -4.62 -14.11
C ASN A 70 -4.19 -5.47 -15.37
N ILE A 71 -3.23 -6.39 -15.44
CA ILE A 71 -2.90 -7.10 -16.69
C ILE A 71 -4.10 -7.77 -17.34
N THR A 72 -4.94 -8.47 -16.56
CA THR A 72 -6.13 -9.16 -17.10
C THR A 72 -7.09 -8.17 -17.77
N LYS A 73 -7.41 -7.05 -17.09
CA LYS A 73 -8.29 -6.02 -17.62
C LYS A 73 -7.66 -5.20 -18.75
N THR A 74 -6.34 -5.02 -18.71
CA THR A 74 -5.58 -4.38 -19.79
C THR A 74 -5.64 -5.20 -21.08
N LEU A 75 -5.45 -6.53 -21.00
CA LEU A 75 -5.53 -7.42 -22.15
C LEU A 75 -6.96 -7.46 -22.72
N GLU A 76 -8.00 -7.48 -21.88
CA GLU A 76 -9.40 -7.39 -22.29
C GLU A 76 -9.67 -6.08 -23.05
N THR A 77 -9.24 -4.94 -22.49
CA THR A 77 -9.36 -3.61 -23.11
C THR A 77 -8.62 -3.55 -24.45
N ALA A 78 -7.38 -4.01 -24.49
CA ALA A 78 -6.54 -4.00 -25.70
C ALA A 78 -7.18 -4.82 -26.83
N ARG A 79 -7.79 -5.97 -26.51
CA ARG A 79 -8.52 -6.81 -27.47
C ARG A 79 -9.74 -6.07 -28.06
N LEU A 80 -10.55 -5.43 -27.20
CA LEU A 80 -11.72 -4.65 -27.63
C LEU A 80 -11.30 -3.48 -28.54
N ILE A 81 -10.23 -2.77 -28.18
CA ILE A 81 -9.71 -1.68 -29.01
C ILE A 81 -9.26 -2.21 -30.37
N LYS A 82 -8.49 -3.31 -30.40
CA LYS A 82 -7.96 -3.87 -31.65
C LYS A 82 -9.04 -4.38 -32.59
N GLN A 83 -10.17 -4.86 -32.05
CA GLN A 83 -11.31 -5.29 -32.84
C GLN A 83 -12.07 -4.13 -33.54
N ASN A 84 -11.98 -2.91 -32.98
CA ASN A 84 -12.76 -1.75 -33.41
C ASN A 84 -11.91 -0.57 -33.91
N CYS A 85 -10.59 -0.67 -33.87
CA CYS A 85 -9.65 0.39 -34.27
C CYS A 85 -8.40 -0.20 -34.90
N ASP A 86 -8.03 0.31 -36.09
CA ASP A 86 -6.77 -0.09 -36.72
C ASP A 86 -5.60 0.71 -36.13
N CYS A 87 -5.23 0.36 -34.90
CA CYS A 87 -4.12 0.96 -34.18
C CYS A 87 -3.06 -0.09 -33.80
N LYS A 88 -1.88 0.37 -33.46
CA LYS A 88 -0.82 -0.47 -32.89
C LYS A 88 -0.95 -0.50 -31.39
N ILE A 89 -0.96 -1.71 -30.80
CA ILE A 89 -1.02 -1.92 -29.35
C ILE A 89 0.39 -2.20 -28.84
N VAL A 90 0.81 -1.42 -27.86
CA VAL A 90 2.12 -1.54 -27.17
C VAL A 90 1.87 -1.82 -25.70
N LEU A 91 2.49 -2.84 -25.16
CA LEU A 91 2.49 -3.10 -23.72
C LEU A 91 3.86 -2.80 -23.14
N GLY A 92 3.90 -2.23 -21.94
CA GLY A 92 5.12 -2.05 -21.14
C GLY A 92 4.84 -2.25 -19.66
N GLY A 93 5.89 -2.20 -18.86
CA GLY A 93 5.78 -2.35 -17.41
C GLY A 93 6.14 -3.76 -16.90
N PRO A 94 6.27 -3.91 -15.57
CA PRO A 94 6.90 -5.07 -14.95
C PRO A 94 6.17 -6.40 -15.21
N GLU A 95 4.88 -6.36 -15.49
CA GLU A 95 4.09 -7.58 -15.71
C GLU A 95 4.36 -8.25 -17.07
N VAL A 96 4.85 -7.50 -18.04
CA VAL A 96 5.08 -8.01 -19.41
C VAL A 96 6.56 -8.03 -19.79
N ALA A 97 7.41 -7.21 -19.15
CA ALA A 97 8.80 -7.04 -19.53
C ALA A 97 9.59 -8.36 -19.46
N TYR A 98 9.42 -9.14 -18.40
CA TYR A 98 10.16 -10.40 -18.20
C TYR A 98 9.58 -11.60 -18.98
N ARG A 99 8.46 -11.43 -19.68
CA ARG A 99 7.82 -12.45 -20.51
C ARG A 99 7.34 -11.92 -21.86
N ALA A 100 8.03 -10.92 -22.40
CA ALA A 100 7.63 -10.22 -23.62
C ALA A 100 7.38 -11.16 -24.80
N LYS A 101 8.21 -12.20 -24.97
CA LYS A 101 8.06 -13.21 -26.01
C LYS A 101 6.78 -14.03 -25.81
N ASP A 102 6.54 -14.57 -24.59
CA ASP A 102 5.32 -15.30 -24.25
C ASP A 102 4.05 -14.47 -24.48
N VAL A 103 4.06 -13.19 -24.11
CA VAL A 103 2.95 -12.26 -24.36
C VAL A 103 2.63 -12.16 -25.85
N LEU A 104 3.64 -11.97 -26.69
CA LEU A 104 3.42 -11.90 -28.13
C LEU A 104 3.02 -13.26 -28.71
N GLU A 105 3.52 -14.39 -28.24
CA GLU A 105 3.11 -15.73 -28.69
C GLU A 105 1.62 -16.00 -28.40
N ARG A 106 1.14 -15.57 -27.22
CA ARG A 106 -0.24 -15.85 -26.77
C ARG A 106 -1.28 -14.86 -27.31
N PHE A 107 -0.89 -13.59 -27.56
CA PHE A 107 -1.84 -12.53 -27.86
C PHE A 107 -1.50 -11.87 -29.20
N GLU A 108 -2.07 -12.37 -30.30
CA GLU A 108 -1.84 -11.84 -31.66
C GLU A 108 -2.24 -10.39 -31.83
N PHE A 109 -3.23 -9.90 -31.07
CA PHE A 109 -3.68 -8.51 -31.10
C PHE A 109 -2.70 -7.50 -30.48
N ILE A 110 -1.70 -7.98 -29.73
CA ILE A 110 -0.60 -7.16 -29.22
C ILE A 110 0.49 -7.07 -30.31
N ASN A 111 0.89 -5.87 -30.66
CA ASN A 111 1.92 -5.65 -31.69
C ASN A 111 3.32 -5.61 -31.12
N PHE A 112 3.50 -4.97 -29.97
CA PHE A 112 4.81 -4.67 -29.37
C PHE A 112 4.79 -4.84 -27.86
N VAL A 113 5.93 -5.25 -27.31
CA VAL A 113 6.22 -5.15 -25.87
C VAL A 113 7.50 -4.35 -25.71
N LEU A 114 7.45 -3.33 -24.85
CA LEU A 114 8.58 -2.47 -24.55
C LEU A 114 9.02 -2.67 -23.10
N SER A 115 10.24 -3.15 -22.92
CA SER A 115 10.88 -3.41 -21.64
C SER A 115 11.86 -2.31 -21.27
N GLY A 116 12.25 -2.23 -20.00
CA GLY A 116 13.19 -1.23 -19.49
C GLY A 116 12.56 0.13 -19.20
N GLU A 117 13.36 1.19 -19.28
CA GLU A 117 12.96 2.55 -18.92
C GLU A 117 12.25 3.25 -20.08
N GLY A 118 10.94 3.34 -19.98
CA GLY A 118 10.07 3.80 -21.05
C GLY A 118 10.24 5.27 -21.42
N GLU A 119 10.72 6.11 -20.53
CA GLU A 119 10.93 7.55 -20.78
C GLU A 119 11.87 7.80 -21.95
N TRP A 120 12.82 6.91 -22.18
CA TRP A 120 13.76 6.97 -23.32
C TRP A 120 13.37 6.00 -24.45
N ALA A 121 12.95 4.79 -24.10
CA ALA A 121 12.68 3.76 -25.08
C ALA A 121 11.39 4.03 -25.87
N PHE A 122 10.36 4.62 -25.26
CA PHE A 122 9.08 4.87 -25.94
C PHE A 122 9.15 5.99 -27.00
N PRO A 123 9.79 7.17 -26.76
CA PRO A 123 10.02 8.14 -27.85
C PRO A 123 10.83 7.57 -28.99
N ASP A 124 11.92 6.80 -28.71
CA ASP A 124 12.70 6.15 -29.76
C ASP A 124 11.87 5.13 -30.56
N PHE A 125 10.99 4.36 -29.90
CA PHE A 125 10.03 3.48 -30.56
C PHE A 125 9.09 4.27 -31.48
N LEU A 126 8.49 5.38 -31.04
CA LEU A 126 7.59 6.19 -31.86
C LEU A 126 8.28 6.77 -33.08
N ASP A 127 9.52 7.23 -32.96
CA ASP A 127 10.30 7.78 -34.06
C ASP A 127 10.67 6.71 -35.12
N ASN A 128 10.76 5.44 -34.70
CA ASN A 128 11.20 4.33 -35.54
C ASN A 128 10.07 3.35 -35.93
N ILE A 129 8.83 3.52 -35.47
CA ILE A 129 7.71 2.57 -35.68
C ILE A 129 7.43 2.24 -37.16
N ASN A 130 7.72 3.17 -38.04
CA ASN A 130 7.57 3.01 -39.50
C ASN A 130 8.91 2.89 -40.23
N ASN A 131 10.03 2.73 -39.51
CA ASN A 131 11.38 2.67 -40.06
C ASN A 131 12.11 1.39 -39.63
N ASP A 132 13.19 1.51 -38.89
CA ASP A 132 14.04 0.41 -38.43
C ASP A 132 13.86 0.15 -36.93
N LEU A 133 13.04 -0.83 -36.61
CA LEU A 133 12.75 -1.24 -35.24
C LEU A 133 13.95 -1.93 -34.54
N SER A 134 14.94 -2.42 -35.30
CA SER A 134 16.10 -3.11 -34.75
C SER A 134 16.98 -2.21 -33.87
N ARG A 135 16.76 -0.90 -33.90
CA ARG A 135 17.49 0.11 -33.11
C ARG A 135 16.85 0.45 -31.80
N VAL A 136 15.60 0.03 -31.58
CA VAL A 136 14.83 0.40 -30.38
C VAL A 136 15.18 -0.55 -29.25
N CYS A 137 15.95 -0.06 -28.28
CA CYS A 137 16.35 -0.86 -27.12
C CYS A 137 15.13 -1.27 -26.28
N GLY A 138 15.11 -2.52 -25.81
CA GLY A 138 14.02 -3.08 -25.00
C GLY A 138 12.79 -3.51 -25.79
N LEU A 139 12.77 -3.34 -27.13
CA LEU A 139 11.61 -3.69 -27.95
C LEU A 139 11.57 -5.19 -28.27
N THR A 140 10.40 -5.80 -28.07
CA THR A 140 10.06 -7.14 -28.57
C THR A 140 8.90 -7.03 -29.55
N TYR A 141 9.07 -7.60 -30.75
CA TYR A 141 8.09 -7.52 -31.85
C TYR A 141 8.15 -8.72 -32.78
N ARG A 142 7.10 -8.88 -33.65
CA ARG A 142 7.06 -9.94 -34.68
C ARG A 142 7.61 -9.41 -36.00
N GLN A 143 8.51 -10.18 -36.61
CA GLN A 143 9.01 -9.97 -37.96
C GLN A 143 9.13 -11.31 -38.68
N ASN A 144 8.56 -11.44 -39.86
CA ASN A 144 8.64 -12.66 -40.70
C ASN A 144 8.33 -13.98 -39.96
N LYS A 145 7.29 -13.97 -39.10
CA LYS A 145 6.87 -15.07 -38.22
C LYS A 145 7.79 -15.40 -37.05
N GLU A 146 8.86 -14.65 -36.88
CA GLU A 146 9.73 -14.76 -35.71
C GLU A 146 9.46 -13.62 -34.72
N ILE A 147 9.74 -13.88 -33.46
CA ILE A 147 9.69 -12.84 -32.41
C ILE A 147 11.13 -12.40 -32.11
N ILE A 148 11.39 -11.15 -32.38
CA ILE A 148 12.68 -10.50 -32.17
C ILE A 148 12.61 -9.71 -30.85
N THR A 149 13.64 -9.87 -30.02
CA THR A 149 13.83 -9.08 -28.79
C THR A 149 15.15 -8.33 -28.87
N ILE A 150 15.08 -7.02 -28.73
CA ILE A 150 16.25 -6.14 -28.65
C ILE A 150 16.60 -5.95 -27.17
N PRO A 151 17.86 -6.10 -26.76
CA PRO A 151 18.25 -5.90 -25.36
C PRO A 151 17.89 -4.50 -24.84
N GLU A 152 17.59 -4.41 -23.55
CA GLU A 152 17.40 -3.15 -22.86
C GLU A 152 18.71 -2.36 -22.76
N LYS A 153 18.59 -1.04 -22.61
CA LYS A 153 19.70 -0.15 -22.34
C LYS A 153 19.58 0.41 -20.92
N GLU A 154 20.69 0.50 -20.22
CA GLU A 154 20.76 1.20 -18.94
C GLU A 154 20.95 2.70 -19.18
N TYR A 155 20.24 3.50 -18.38
CA TYR A 155 20.32 4.96 -18.41
C TYR A 155 20.84 5.47 -17.08
N THR A 156 21.67 6.53 -17.12
CA THR A 156 22.27 7.15 -15.94
C THR A 156 21.64 8.50 -15.59
N ASP A 157 21.00 9.12 -16.55
CA ASP A 157 20.44 10.46 -16.40
C ASP A 157 19.13 10.47 -15.60
N THR A 158 18.80 11.62 -15.02
CA THR A 158 17.49 11.87 -14.42
C THR A 158 16.44 11.92 -15.51
N PRO A 159 15.32 11.14 -15.42
CA PRO A 159 14.24 11.21 -16.40
C PRO A 159 13.53 12.57 -16.32
N PRO A 160 12.87 13.05 -17.39
CA PRO A 160 12.12 14.30 -17.36
C PRO A 160 10.96 14.25 -16.35
N SER A 161 10.62 15.42 -15.76
CA SER A 161 9.51 15.53 -14.80
C SER A 161 8.18 15.20 -15.48
N PRO A 162 7.37 14.29 -14.90
CA PRO A 162 6.06 13.92 -15.44
C PRO A 162 4.95 14.95 -15.11
N TYR A 163 5.21 15.94 -14.24
CA TYR A 163 4.21 16.82 -13.64
C TYR A 163 3.89 18.01 -14.53
N SER A 164 3.09 17.77 -15.57
CA SER A 164 2.56 18.80 -16.46
C SER A 164 1.22 19.36 -15.94
N ASP A 165 0.76 20.45 -16.54
CA ASP A 165 -0.57 21.01 -16.24
C ASP A 165 -1.70 20.01 -16.45
N GLU A 166 -1.57 19.15 -17.48
CA GLU A 166 -2.53 18.07 -17.76
C GLU A 166 -2.52 17.01 -16.65
N PHE A 167 -1.33 16.68 -16.13
CA PHE A 167 -1.22 15.77 -14.98
C PHE A 167 -2.00 16.33 -13.78
N PHE A 168 -1.78 17.59 -13.43
CA PHE A 168 -2.46 18.20 -12.29
C PHE A 168 -3.98 18.30 -12.46
N LYS A 169 -4.46 18.59 -13.69
CA LYS A 169 -5.91 18.56 -13.99
C LYS A 169 -6.52 17.18 -13.76
N GLN A 170 -5.78 16.12 -14.07
CA GLN A 170 -6.26 14.76 -13.87
C GLN A 170 -6.04 14.23 -12.45
N LEU A 171 -5.06 14.76 -11.70
CA LEU A 171 -4.76 14.32 -10.32
C LEU A 171 -5.98 14.49 -9.40
N ASN A 172 -6.66 15.64 -9.46
CA ASN A 172 -7.95 15.91 -8.82
C ASN A 172 -8.07 15.39 -7.37
N GLY A 173 -7.10 15.72 -6.51
CA GLY A 173 -7.09 15.33 -5.10
C GLY A 173 -6.80 13.84 -4.80
N ARG A 174 -6.47 13.05 -5.83
CA ARG A 174 -6.01 11.65 -5.66
C ARG A 174 -4.63 11.61 -4.99
N ILE A 175 -4.20 10.42 -4.59
CA ILE A 175 -2.84 10.19 -4.10
C ILE A 175 -1.86 10.51 -5.23
N ALA A 176 -0.94 11.45 -4.96
CA ALA A 176 0.15 11.76 -5.87
C ALA A 176 1.35 10.85 -5.60
N TYR A 177 2.06 10.47 -6.66
CA TYR A 177 3.26 9.65 -6.57
C TYR A 177 4.46 10.44 -7.03
N ILE A 178 5.59 10.26 -6.35
CA ILE A 178 6.88 10.87 -6.70
C ILE A 178 7.97 9.79 -6.69
N GLU A 179 8.81 9.79 -7.72
CA GLU A 179 10.03 9.00 -7.79
C GLU A 179 11.23 9.93 -7.64
N THR A 180 12.10 9.67 -6.66
CA THR A 180 13.31 10.48 -6.42
C THR A 180 14.59 9.68 -6.57
N ALA A 181 14.45 8.35 -6.61
CA ALA A 181 15.52 7.41 -6.89
C ALA A 181 14.96 6.16 -7.58
N ARG A 182 15.74 5.56 -8.46
CA ARG A 182 15.42 4.31 -9.15
C ARG A 182 16.44 3.23 -8.84
N GLY A 183 15.95 1.99 -8.65
CA GLY A 183 16.76 0.86 -8.20
C GLY A 183 16.65 0.64 -6.69
N CYS A 184 17.33 -0.40 -6.21
CA CYS A 184 17.38 -0.77 -4.78
C CYS A 184 18.75 -1.37 -4.45
N PRO A 185 19.37 -1.04 -3.29
CA PRO A 185 20.66 -1.62 -2.92
C PRO A 185 20.55 -3.09 -2.49
N TYR A 186 19.32 -3.57 -2.24
CA TYR A 186 19.06 -4.94 -1.83
C TYR A 186 18.68 -5.83 -3.00
N ARG A 187 18.95 -7.15 -2.87
CA ARG A 187 18.65 -8.17 -3.87
C ARG A 187 17.80 -9.28 -3.28
N CYS A 188 16.69 -8.89 -2.65
CA CYS A 188 15.75 -9.86 -2.07
C CYS A 188 15.16 -10.76 -3.16
N ALA A 189 15.19 -12.07 -2.96
CA ALA A 189 14.82 -13.07 -3.97
C ALA A 189 13.35 -12.99 -4.43
N PHE A 190 12.47 -12.44 -3.60
CA PHE A 190 11.05 -12.25 -3.91
C PHE A 190 10.73 -10.93 -4.61
N CYS A 191 11.71 -10.00 -4.76
CA CYS A 191 11.44 -8.62 -5.14
C CYS A 191 12.03 -8.27 -6.51
N LEU A 192 11.20 -7.69 -7.40
CA LEU A 192 11.64 -7.22 -8.70
C LEU A 192 12.66 -6.08 -8.62
N SER A 193 12.60 -5.26 -7.57
CA SER A 193 13.52 -4.13 -7.42
C SER A 193 14.97 -4.55 -7.24
N GLY A 194 15.22 -5.78 -6.82
CA GLY A 194 16.57 -6.37 -6.76
C GLY A 194 17.20 -6.64 -8.13
N ARG A 195 16.39 -6.65 -9.19
CA ARG A 195 16.83 -6.85 -10.58
C ARG A 195 16.89 -5.56 -11.39
N CYS A 196 16.40 -4.44 -10.85
CA CYS A 196 16.52 -3.15 -11.48
C CYS A 196 17.98 -2.71 -11.56
N SER A 197 18.26 -1.75 -12.44
CA SER A 197 19.56 -1.09 -12.58
C SER A 197 20.16 -0.65 -11.23
N PRO A 198 21.46 -0.40 -11.16
CA PRO A 198 22.07 0.14 -9.94
C PRO A 198 21.30 1.34 -9.39
N LEU A 199 21.29 1.48 -8.07
CA LEU A 199 20.61 2.59 -7.41
C LEU A 199 21.10 3.93 -7.96
N ARG A 200 20.20 4.73 -8.49
CA ARG A 200 20.43 6.03 -9.11
C ARG A 200 19.52 7.07 -8.46
N PHE A 201 20.09 8.20 -8.07
CA PHE A 201 19.35 9.31 -7.49
C PHE A 201 19.08 10.38 -8.54
N PHE A 202 17.89 10.96 -8.53
CA PHE A 202 17.51 12.04 -9.41
C PHE A 202 18.05 13.38 -8.89
N ASP A 203 18.09 14.40 -9.74
CA ASP A 203 18.52 15.74 -9.35
C ASP A 203 17.71 16.24 -8.15
N LEU A 204 18.39 16.72 -7.10
CA LEU A 204 17.76 17.04 -5.84
C LEU A 204 16.93 18.32 -5.88
N GLU A 205 17.39 19.32 -6.63
CA GLU A 205 16.65 20.59 -6.73
C GLU A 205 15.35 20.38 -7.51
N ARG A 206 15.39 19.60 -8.59
CA ARG A 206 14.16 19.16 -9.27
C ARG A 206 13.21 18.40 -8.35
N VAL A 207 13.73 17.49 -7.52
CA VAL A 207 12.92 16.73 -6.56
C VAL A 207 12.22 17.67 -5.57
N LYS A 208 12.92 18.69 -5.06
CA LYS A 208 12.33 19.70 -4.16
C LYS A 208 11.22 20.49 -4.84
N GLU A 209 11.45 20.93 -6.09
CA GLU A 209 10.41 21.59 -6.88
C GLU A 209 9.18 20.70 -7.12
N ASP A 210 9.39 19.43 -7.47
CA ASP A 210 8.31 18.47 -7.70
C ASP A 210 7.54 18.20 -6.39
N ILE A 211 8.20 18.13 -5.22
CA ILE A 211 7.55 18.02 -3.91
C ILE A 211 6.59 19.20 -3.67
N ILE A 212 7.02 20.44 -3.90
CA ILE A 212 6.18 21.62 -3.73
C ILE A 212 4.99 21.59 -4.68
N LYS A 213 5.22 21.33 -5.98
CA LYS A 213 4.15 21.23 -6.99
C LYS A 213 3.09 20.20 -6.60
N LEU A 214 3.51 19.02 -6.14
CA LEU A 214 2.60 17.96 -5.72
C LEU A 214 1.87 18.34 -4.43
N ALA A 215 2.55 18.84 -3.43
CA ALA A 215 1.94 19.24 -2.15
C ALA A 215 0.88 20.34 -2.32
N THR A 216 1.10 21.28 -3.26
CA THR A 216 0.16 22.38 -3.55
C THR A 216 -0.97 22.01 -4.51
N SER A 217 -0.97 20.80 -5.07
CA SER A 217 -1.97 20.31 -6.04
C SER A 217 -3.35 19.96 -5.45
N GLY A 218 -3.54 20.11 -4.13
CA GLY A 218 -4.74 19.69 -3.43
C GLY A 218 -4.79 18.19 -3.05
N THR A 219 -3.72 17.44 -3.31
CA THR A 219 -3.58 16.09 -2.77
C THR A 219 -3.41 16.09 -1.25
N LYS A 220 -3.90 15.05 -0.59
CA LYS A 220 -3.66 14.83 0.85
C LYS A 220 -2.45 13.94 1.11
N THR A 221 -2.00 13.19 0.12
CA THR A 221 -0.90 12.24 0.26
C THR A 221 0.02 12.28 -0.94
N VAL A 222 1.30 12.49 -0.69
CA VAL A 222 2.39 12.33 -1.66
C VAL A 222 3.15 11.07 -1.30
N LYS A 223 3.02 10.01 -2.11
CA LYS A 223 3.72 8.73 -1.88
C LYS A 223 4.99 8.66 -2.71
N PHE A 224 6.13 8.52 -2.02
CA PHE A 224 7.42 8.20 -2.65
C PHE A 224 7.40 6.74 -3.10
N VAL A 225 7.79 6.50 -4.34
CA VAL A 225 7.89 5.15 -4.91
C VAL A 225 9.31 4.59 -4.89
N ASP A 226 10.23 5.32 -4.28
CA ASP A 226 11.60 4.89 -4.03
C ASP A 226 11.59 3.61 -3.20
N ARG A 227 12.24 2.55 -3.66
CA ARG A 227 12.19 1.22 -3.03
C ARG A 227 12.92 1.12 -1.69
N THR A 228 13.77 2.09 -1.39
CA THR A 228 14.45 2.26 -0.11
C THR A 228 14.85 3.74 -0.03
N PHE A 229 13.93 4.58 0.40
CA PHE A 229 14.12 6.04 0.44
C PHE A 229 15.39 6.44 1.21
N ASN A 230 15.67 5.76 2.33
CA ASN A 230 16.84 6.03 3.18
C ASN A 230 18.12 5.26 2.77
N ALA A 231 18.20 4.75 1.54
CA ALA A 231 19.40 4.07 1.04
C ALA A 231 20.65 4.99 1.02
N ASN A 232 20.44 6.30 0.90
CA ASN A 232 21.44 7.33 1.13
C ASN A 232 20.94 8.26 2.24
N GLU A 233 21.53 8.13 3.43
CA GLU A 233 21.13 8.90 4.62
C GLU A 233 21.17 10.41 4.41
N LYS A 234 22.29 10.93 3.87
CA LYS A 234 22.46 12.37 3.67
C LYS A 234 21.34 12.95 2.81
N ARG A 235 21.05 12.29 1.68
CA ARG A 235 19.99 12.72 0.77
C ARG A 235 18.60 12.61 1.41
N ALA A 236 18.31 11.51 2.11
CA ALA A 236 17.05 11.34 2.82
C ALA A 236 16.84 12.45 3.86
N ASN A 237 17.88 12.76 4.63
CA ASN A 237 17.85 13.84 5.62
C ASN A 237 17.62 15.21 4.98
N GLU A 238 18.26 15.51 3.83
CA GLU A 238 18.04 16.77 3.09
C GLU A 238 16.58 16.90 2.62
N ILE A 239 15.96 15.83 2.11
CA ILE A 239 14.54 15.85 1.70
C ILE A 239 13.62 16.01 2.91
N LEU A 240 13.87 15.27 4.00
CA LEU A 240 13.07 15.36 5.22
C LEU A 240 13.15 16.76 5.85
N LEU A 241 14.35 17.34 5.92
CA LEU A 241 14.54 18.72 6.41
C LEU A 241 13.83 19.73 5.51
N PHE A 242 13.94 19.61 4.19
CA PHE A 242 13.24 20.46 3.24
C PHE A 242 11.73 20.42 3.45
N ILE A 243 11.14 19.23 3.59
CA ILE A 243 9.71 19.08 3.89
C ILE A 243 9.36 19.77 5.22
N LYS A 244 10.12 19.51 6.28
CA LYS A 244 9.90 20.08 7.61
C LYS A 244 9.94 21.61 7.60
N GLU A 245 10.93 22.20 6.96
CA GLU A 245 11.15 23.66 6.92
C GLU A 245 10.06 24.38 6.13
N ASN A 246 9.46 23.72 5.14
CA ASN A 246 8.41 24.29 4.29
C ASN A 246 6.99 23.93 4.74
N TYR A 247 6.81 23.01 5.70
CA TYR A 247 5.50 22.60 6.18
C TYR A 247 4.77 23.74 6.90
N GLY A 248 3.52 23.99 6.51
CA GLY A 248 2.74 25.15 6.97
C GLY A 248 3.14 26.48 6.31
N LYS A 249 4.02 26.45 5.30
CA LYS A 249 4.45 27.61 4.50
C LYS A 249 4.14 27.34 3.02
N GLU A 250 5.12 26.81 2.26
CA GLU A 250 4.93 26.42 0.87
C GLU A 250 4.22 25.06 0.76
N ILE A 251 4.44 24.16 1.72
CA ILE A 251 3.72 22.88 1.82
C ILE A 251 2.50 23.09 2.73
N PRO A 252 1.27 22.91 2.24
CA PRO A 252 0.06 23.03 3.06
C PRO A 252 0.08 22.07 4.26
N GLU A 253 -0.47 22.51 5.39
CA GLU A 253 -0.74 21.64 6.52
C GLU A 253 -1.65 20.48 6.10
N LYS A 254 -1.51 19.31 6.77
CA LYS A 254 -2.27 18.09 6.52
C LYS A 254 -1.91 17.33 5.23
N VAL A 255 -0.88 17.73 4.50
CA VAL A 255 -0.29 16.89 3.47
C VAL A 255 0.61 15.85 4.13
N CYS A 256 0.35 14.58 3.88
CA CYS A 256 1.14 13.46 4.38
C CYS A 256 2.11 12.96 3.31
N PHE A 257 3.37 12.79 3.67
CA PHE A 257 4.42 12.21 2.84
C PHE A 257 4.67 10.76 3.27
N HIS A 258 4.50 9.82 2.35
CA HIS A 258 4.64 8.39 2.61
C HIS A 258 5.95 7.88 2.00
N PHE A 259 6.78 7.22 2.82
CA PHE A 259 8.09 6.69 2.44
C PHE A 259 8.21 5.20 2.73
N GLU A 260 8.79 4.44 1.78
CA GLU A 260 9.24 3.06 2.01
C GLU A 260 10.71 3.09 2.47
N ILE A 261 11.02 2.57 3.65
CA ILE A 261 12.35 2.66 4.27
C ILE A 261 12.88 1.30 4.75
N ALA A 262 14.20 1.19 4.87
CA ALA A 262 14.84 0.12 5.62
C ALA A 262 15.06 0.60 7.07
N GLY A 263 14.30 0.02 8.01
CA GLY A 263 14.28 0.51 9.39
C GLY A 263 15.56 0.22 10.18
N ASP A 264 16.29 -0.84 9.83
CA ASP A 264 17.51 -1.25 10.52
C ASP A 264 18.74 -0.36 10.22
N ILE A 265 18.71 0.39 9.10
CA ILE A 265 19.80 1.32 8.73
C ILE A 265 19.55 2.76 9.18
N LEU A 266 18.43 3.05 9.84
CA LEU A 266 18.17 4.37 10.41
C LEU A 266 19.26 4.73 11.44
N ARG A 267 19.76 5.96 11.33
CA ARG A 267 20.75 6.52 12.25
C ARG A 267 20.14 7.61 13.10
N GLU A 268 20.85 7.99 14.16
CA GLU A 268 20.39 8.98 15.13
C GLU A 268 20.02 10.32 14.46
N SER A 269 20.84 10.80 13.53
CA SER A 269 20.57 12.03 12.76
C SER A 269 19.22 12.03 12.05
N THR A 270 18.83 10.90 11.42
CA THR A 270 17.53 10.76 10.76
C THR A 270 16.40 10.65 11.79
N LEU A 271 16.62 9.93 12.90
CA LEU A 271 15.65 9.80 13.99
C LEU A 271 15.35 11.15 14.66
N GLU A 272 16.37 11.99 14.87
CA GLU A 272 16.21 13.36 15.39
C GLU A 272 15.35 14.23 14.46
N ILE A 273 15.56 14.16 13.14
CA ILE A 273 14.72 14.88 12.17
C ILE A 273 13.29 14.37 12.26
N LEU A 274 13.09 13.05 12.22
CA LEU A 274 11.76 12.42 12.27
C LEU A 274 11.01 12.74 13.57
N SER A 275 11.69 12.78 14.73
CA SER A 275 11.08 13.13 16.02
C SER A 275 10.49 14.53 16.05
N SER A 276 11.02 15.41 15.22
CA SER A 276 10.63 16.83 15.14
C SER A 276 9.76 17.17 13.92
N MET A 277 9.30 16.16 13.16
CA MET A 277 8.35 16.37 12.06
C MET A 277 6.96 16.79 12.58
N PRO A 278 6.23 17.63 11.85
CA PRO A 278 4.87 17.98 12.22
C PRO A 278 3.96 16.74 12.30
N TYR A 279 3.00 16.76 13.23
CA TYR A 279 2.06 15.67 13.45
C TYR A 279 1.30 15.30 12.17
N GLY A 280 1.34 14.01 11.80
CA GLY A 280 0.69 13.48 10.61
C GLY A 280 1.35 13.82 9.27
N ALA A 281 2.47 14.58 9.28
CA ALA A 281 3.18 14.94 8.04
C ALA A 281 3.91 13.75 7.39
N VAL A 282 4.24 12.71 8.15
CA VAL A 282 5.01 11.56 7.68
C VAL A 282 4.29 10.25 7.95
N GLN A 283 4.34 9.36 6.98
CA GLN A 283 4.03 7.94 7.10
C GLN A 283 5.22 7.13 6.65
N LEU A 284 5.65 6.17 7.46
CA LEU A 284 6.74 5.24 7.12
C LEU A 284 6.20 3.84 6.91
N GLU A 285 6.59 3.20 5.81
CA GLU A 285 6.35 1.80 5.51
C GLU A 285 7.68 1.05 5.65
N ILE A 286 7.72 0.06 6.56
CA ILE A 286 8.94 -0.63 6.98
C ILE A 286 8.78 -2.12 6.74
N GLY A 287 9.44 -2.65 5.71
CA GLY A 287 9.41 -4.06 5.43
C GLY A 287 10.26 -4.86 6.42
N MET A 288 9.64 -5.65 7.28
CA MET A 288 10.31 -6.62 8.16
C MET A 288 10.41 -7.99 7.48
N GLN A 289 9.35 -8.41 6.83
CA GLN A 289 9.11 -9.66 6.11
C GLN A 289 9.03 -10.89 7.02
N SER A 290 10.02 -11.11 7.89
CA SER A 290 10.11 -12.14 8.93
C SER A 290 11.08 -11.67 10.02
N PHE A 291 10.98 -12.24 11.23
CA PHE A 291 11.98 -12.11 12.30
C PHE A 291 12.87 -13.34 12.44
N ASN A 292 12.71 -14.32 11.56
CA ASN A 292 13.58 -15.49 11.51
C ASN A 292 14.80 -15.19 10.62
N GLU A 293 15.99 -15.09 11.24
CA GLU A 293 17.23 -14.75 10.52
C GLU A 293 17.62 -15.79 9.46
N ASP A 294 17.27 -17.08 9.66
CA ASP A 294 17.52 -18.12 8.66
C ASP A 294 16.62 -17.94 7.44
N VAL A 295 15.36 -17.55 7.65
CA VAL A 295 14.43 -17.19 6.58
C VAL A 295 14.95 -15.97 5.83
N LEU A 296 15.30 -14.90 6.53
CA LEU A 296 15.84 -13.67 5.92
C LEU A 296 17.08 -13.95 5.08
N ARG A 297 17.97 -14.83 5.56
CA ARG A 297 19.18 -15.23 4.82
C ARG A 297 18.82 -16.00 3.55
N LYS A 298 17.88 -16.95 3.61
CA LYS A 298 17.43 -17.72 2.46
C LYS A 298 16.80 -16.87 1.35
N ILE A 299 16.10 -15.80 1.72
CA ILE A 299 15.51 -14.87 0.75
C ILE A 299 16.46 -13.74 0.35
N ASN A 300 17.75 -13.87 0.65
CA ASN A 300 18.79 -12.88 0.35
C ASN A 300 18.49 -11.47 0.91
N ARG A 301 17.82 -11.40 2.09
CA ARG A 301 17.51 -10.15 2.77
C ARG A 301 18.46 -9.93 3.96
N LYS A 302 19.31 -8.91 3.83
CA LYS A 302 20.24 -8.51 4.91
C LYS A 302 19.52 -7.50 5.79
N THR A 303 19.14 -7.90 7.01
CA THR A 303 18.47 -7.05 7.99
C THR A 303 19.01 -7.36 9.38
N ASN A 304 19.38 -6.33 10.14
CA ASN A 304 19.68 -6.45 11.55
C ASN A 304 18.36 -6.37 12.34
N THR A 305 17.79 -7.52 12.68
CA THR A 305 16.48 -7.62 13.34
C THR A 305 16.42 -6.90 14.68
N LYS A 306 17.49 -6.95 15.47
CA LYS A 306 17.57 -6.26 16.77
C LYS A 306 17.48 -4.74 16.59
N LYS A 307 18.32 -4.19 15.72
CA LYS A 307 18.33 -2.75 15.45
C LYS A 307 17.03 -2.27 14.79
N LEU A 308 16.42 -3.12 13.98
CA LEU A 308 15.11 -2.86 13.38
C LEU A 308 14.05 -2.66 14.46
N ILE A 309 13.97 -3.56 15.45
CA ILE A 309 13.05 -3.47 16.58
C ILE A 309 13.30 -2.17 17.36
N GLU A 310 14.55 -1.93 17.80
CA GLU A 310 14.93 -0.73 18.56
C GLU A 310 14.54 0.56 17.84
N ASN A 311 14.75 0.63 16.52
CA ASN A 311 14.40 1.80 15.73
C ASN A 311 12.89 1.97 15.58
N ILE A 312 12.12 0.88 15.39
CA ILE A 312 10.64 0.97 15.31
C ILE A 312 10.06 1.42 16.66
N GLU A 313 10.52 0.85 17.78
CA GLU A 313 10.09 1.28 19.13
C GLU A 313 10.36 2.77 19.34
N LYS A 314 11.53 3.26 18.91
CA LYS A 314 11.89 4.67 18.99
C LYS A 314 11.00 5.53 18.11
N LEU A 315 10.73 5.13 16.87
CA LEU A 315 9.78 5.83 15.98
C LEU A 315 8.37 5.89 16.57
N MET A 316 7.89 4.79 17.14
CA MET A 316 6.59 4.73 17.82
C MET A 316 6.51 5.67 19.02
N SER A 317 7.61 5.81 19.78
CA SER A 317 7.66 6.70 20.95
C SER A 317 7.54 8.18 20.60
N PHE A 318 7.80 8.59 19.36
CA PHE A 318 7.64 9.98 18.92
C PHE A 318 6.17 10.41 18.80
N GLY A 319 5.26 9.51 18.46
CA GLY A 319 3.82 9.74 18.43
C GLY A 319 3.32 10.74 17.38
N ASN A 320 4.18 11.18 16.46
CA ASN A 320 3.89 12.23 15.48
C ASN A 320 3.68 11.73 14.04
N MET A 321 3.91 10.44 13.77
CA MET A 321 3.84 9.87 12.42
C MET A 321 3.15 8.51 12.41
N HIS A 322 2.60 8.13 11.26
CA HIS A 322 2.00 6.81 11.05
C HIS A 322 3.10 5.79 10.67
N ILE A 323 3.19 4.70 11.41
CA ILE A 323 4.14 3.60 11.16
C ILE A 323 3.38 2.39 10.65
N HIS A 324 3.80 1.89 9.50
CA HIS A 324 3.31 0.69 8.85
C HIS A 324 4.45 -0.31 8.75
N ILE A 325 4.22 -1.54 9.17
CA ILE A 325 5.20 -2.62 9.15
C ILE A 325 4.65 -3.85 8.41
N ASP A 326 5.51 -4.57 7.68
CA ASP A 326 5.10 -5.65 6.78
C ASP A 326 5.71 -6.99 7.15
N LEU A 327 4.88 -8.03 7.13
CA LEU A 327 5.26 -9.44 7.15
C LEU A 327 4.81 -10.13 5.86
N ILE A 328 5.55 -11.16 5.42
CA ILE A 328 5.19 -11.97 4.26
C ILE A 328 5.05 -13.44 4.68
N ALA A 329 3.85 -13.99 4.55
CA ALA A 329 3.60 -15.41 4.72
C ALA A 329 3.99 -16.19 3.45
N GLY A 330 4.55 -17.39 3.64
CA GLY A 330 4.95 -18.28 2.53
C GLY A 330 6.38 -18.10 2.05
N LEU A 331 7.23 -17.43 2.81
CA LEU A 331 8.66 -17.32 2.51
C LEU A 331 9.36 -18.68 2.64
N THR A 332 10.39 -18.89 1.82
CA THR A 332 11.19 -20.12 1.81
C THR A 332 11.82 -20.38 3.16
N GLY A 333 11.52 -21.54 3.74
CA GLY A 333 12.07 -21.99 5.03
C GLY A 333 11.27 -21.55 6.25
N GLU A 334 10.14 -20.83 6.09
CA GLU A 334 9.32 -20.38 7.21
C GLU A 334 8.09 -21.28 7.40
N ASP A 335 8.04 -21.99 8.52
CA ASP A 335 6.87 -22.77 8.94
C ASP A 335 5.90 -21.90 9.77
N LEU A 336 4.72 -22.46 10.05
CA LEU A 336 3.67 -21.77 10.82
C LEU A 336 4.15 -21.33 12.22
N LYS A 337 4.98 -22.13 12.88
CA LYS A 337 5.50 -21.82 14.21
C LYS A 337 6.44 -20.60 14.18
N SER A 338 7.31 -20.55 13.17
CA SER A 338 8.21 -19.43 12.92
C SER A 338 7.41 -18.16 12.56
N PHE A 339 6.46 -18.29 11.65
CA PHE A 339 5.60 -17.17 11.25
C PHE A 339 4.79 -16.61 12.43
N LYS A 340 4.18 -17.48 13.25
CA LYS A 340 3.47 -17.09 14.49
C LYS A 340 4.39 -16.27 15.42
N LYS A 341 5.66 -16.67 15.57
CA LYS A 341 6.64 -15.92 16.37
C LYS A 341 6.91 -14.54 15.75
N SER A 342 7.16 -14.48 14.45
CA SER A 342 7.39 -13.23 13.72
C SER A 342 6.18 -12.30 13.83
N PHE A 343 4.96 -12.83 13.71
CA PHE A 343 3.73 -12.07 13.87
C PHE A 343 3.59 -11.46 15.27
N ASN A 344 3.80 -12.26 16.32
CA ASN A 344 3.69 -11.78 17.70
C ASN A 344 4.74 -10.71 18.03
N ILE A 345 5.96 -10.82 17.51
CA ILE A 345 6.98 -9.77 17.63
C ILE A 345 6.50 -8.51 16.90
N GLY A 346 6.05 -8.61 15.65
CA GLY A 346 5.53 -7.48 14.89
C GLY A 346 4.37 -6.78 15.60
N TYR A 347 3.42 -7.53 16.13
CA TYR A 347 2.30 -6.98 16.90
C TYR A 347 2.76 -6.26 18.18
N SER A 348 3.78 -6.79 18.88
CA SER A 348 4.29 -6.17 20.13
C SER A 348 4.92 -4.79 19.91
N LEU A 349 5.31 -4.47 18.68
CA LEU A 349 5.85 -3.14 18.32
C LEU A 349 4.77 -2.05 18.30
N LYS A 350 3.48 -2.42 18.39
CA LYS A 350 2.33 -1.50 18.46
C LYS A 350 2.27 -0.49 17.29
N ALA A 351 2.83 -0.84 16.13
CA ALA A 351 2.74 0.00 14.93
C ALA A 351 1.28 0.28 14.56
N HIS A 352 1.03 1.39 13.89
CA HIS A 352 -0.34 1.80 13.50
C HIS A 352 -0.98 0.82 12.51
N MET A 353 -0.15 0.13 11.71
CA MET A 353 -0.55 -0.91 10.80
C MET A 353 0.47 -2.05 10.79
N LEU A 354 0.00 -3.28 10.97
CA LEU A 354 0.76 -4.51 10.75
C LEU A 354 0.18 -5.20 9.53
N GLN A 355 0.82 -5.07 8.39
CA GLN A 355 0.39 -5.74 7.18
C GLN A 355 0.90 -7.18 7.15
N MET A 356 -0.01 -8.12 6.93
CA MET A 356 0.30 -9.51 6.68
C MET A 356 0.09 -9.80 5.20
N GLY A 357 1.16 -9.76 4.42
CA GLY A 357 1.12 -10.09 3.00
C GLY A 357 1.37 -11.58 2.73
N PHE A 358 1.05 -12.04 1.52
CA PHE A 358 1.39 -13.38 1.02
C PHE A 358 2.39 -13.28 -0.12
N LEU A 359 3.35 -14.19 -0.15
CA LEU A 359 4.35 -14.27 -1.20
C LEU A 359 3.67 -14.33 -2.58
N LYS A 360 4.13 -13.48 -3.49
CA LYS A 360 3.68 -13.44 -4.89
C LYS A 360 4.86 -13.71 -5.81
N LEU A 361 4.71 -14.72 -6.66
CA LEU A 361 5.75 -15.18 -7.58
C LEU A 361 5.67 -14.38 -8.89
N LEU A 362 6.12 -13.10 -8.84
CA LEU A 362 6.11 -12.21 -10.00
C LEU A 362 7.04 -12.72 -11.09
N TYR A 363 6.75 -12.41 -12.36
CA TYR A 363 7.71 -12.66 -13.43
C TYR A 363 8.98 -11.84 -13.20
N GLY A 364 10.14 -12.47 -13.40
CA GLY A 364 11.44 -11.84 -13.20
C GLY A 364 12.02 -11.88 -11.78
N VAL A 365 11.30 -12.38 -10.75
CA VAL A 365 11.90 -12.59 -9.42
C VAL A 365 12.65 -13.91 -9.35
N ASP A 366 13.75 -13.94 -8.57
CA ASP A 366 14.57 -15.14 -8.40
C ASP A 366 13.76 -16.35 -7.90
N MET A 367 12.84 -16.13 -6.96
CA MET A 367 11.98 -17.19 -6.42
C MET A 367 11.09 -17.86 -7.46
N ARG A 368 10.70 -17.16 -8.54
CA ARG A 368 9.93 -17.76 -9.63
C ARG A 368 10.81 -18.52 -10.61
N GLU A 369 11.99 -17.97 -10.89
CA GLU A 369 12.89 -18.51 -11.92
C GLU A 369 13.71 -19.70 -11.42
N ASN A 370 14.01 -19.75 -10.10
CA ASN A 370 14.82 -20.79 -9.45
C ASN A 370 13.96 -21.66 -8.52
N SER A 371 12.98 -22.35 -9.10
CA SER A 371 12.01 -23.17 -8.34
C SER A 371 12.63 -24.33 -7.54
N GLU A 372 13.83 -24.79 -7.88
CA GLU A 372 14.57 -25.79 -7.12
C GLU A 372 15.08 -25.23 -5.79
N GLU A 373 15.58 -24.01 -5.79
CA GLU A 373 16.05 -23.28 -4.61
C GLU A 373 14.89 -22.74 -3.76
N TYR A 374 13.80 -22.34 -4.42
CA TYR A 374 12.62 -21.73 -3.79
C TYR A 374 11.35 -22.54 -4.07
N PRO A 375 11.26 -23.79 -3.59
CA PRO A 375 10.14 -24.66 -3.90
C PRO A 375 8.84 -24.15 -3.28
N CYS A 376 7.83 -23.93 -4.12
CA CYS A 376 6.48 -23.55 -3.71
C CYS A 376 5.48 -23.87 -4.82
N THR A 377 4.20 -23.93 -4.48
CA THR A 377 3.10 -23.87 -5.44
C THR A 377 2.41 -22.52 -5.33
N PHE A 378 1.92 -22.01 -6.45
CA PHE A 378 1.27 -20.70 -6.52
C PHE A 378 0.21 -20.66 -7.62
N ASN A 379 -0.69 -19.69 -7.57
CA ASN A 379 -1.66 -19.48 -8.61
C ASN A 379 -0.99 -19.05 -9.92
N THR A 380 -1.35 -19.66 -11.03
CA THR A 380 -0.81 -19.32 -12.36
C THR A 380 -1.36 -18.01 -12.91
N GLU A 381 -2.52 -17.61 -12.43
CA GLU A 381 -3.15 -16.34 -12.77
C GLU A 381 -2.77 -15.24 -11.75
N PRO A 382 -2.73 -13.96 -12.17
CA PRO A 382 -2.50 -12.86 -11.25
C PRO A 382 -3.46 -12.89 -10.05
N PRO A 383 -2.98 -12.67 -8.84
CA PRO A 383 -1.70 -12.09 -8.45
C PRO A 383 -0.55 -13.09 -8.20
N TYR A 384 -0.56 -14.31 -8.74
CA TYR A 384 0.50 -15.33 -8.60
C TYR A 384 0.86 -15.67 -7.16
N GLU A 385 -0.14 -15.67 -6.32
CA GLU A 385 0.02 -15.83 -4.89
C GLU A 385 0.32 -17.29 -4.52
N VAL A 386 1.23 -17.47 -3.57
CA VAL A 386 1.60 -18.77 -3.01
C VAL A 386 0.37 -19.52 -2.49
N THR A 387 0.29 -20.82 -2.78
CA THR A 387 -0.78 -21.70 -2.31
C THR A 387 -0.28 -22.76 -1.34
N SER A 388 0.99 -23.14 -1.42
CA SER A 388 1.69 -23.95 -0.41
C SER A 388 3.21 -23.87 -0.62
N THR A 389 3.95 -24.24 0.42
CA THR A 389 5.41 -24.45 0.39
C THR A 389 5.74 -25.77 1.08
N PRO A 390 6.96 -26.29 1.02
CA PRO A 390 7.36 -27.45 1.84
C PRO A 390 7.20 -27.24 3.36
N TRP A 391 7.08 -25.98 3.82
CA TRP A 391 6.98 -25.60 5.24
C TRP A 391 5.58 -25.13 5.65
N LEU A 392 4.73 -24.76 4.70
CA LEU A 392 3.35 -24.31 4.92
C LEU A 392 2.42 -25.05 3.96
N SER A 393 1.50 -25.84 4.50
CA SER A 393 0.47 -26.52 3.72
C SER A 393 -0.58 -25.54 3.17
N SER A 394 -1.34 -25.98 2.16
CA SER A 394 -2.44 -25.19 1.59
C SER A 394 -3.51 -24.82 2.63
N ASN A 395 -3.75 -25.70 3.61
CA ASN A 395 -4.70 -25.42 4.69
C ASN A 395 -4.19 -24.33 5.63
N GLU A 396 -2.89 -24.34 5.96
CA GLU A 396 -2.28 -23.29 6.76
C GLU A 396 -2.27 -21.94 6.03
N ILE A 397 -2.00 -21.92 4.72
CA ILE A 397 -2.11 -20.67 3.92
C ILE A 397 -3.55 -20.13 3.94
N LYS A 398 -4.57 -20.99 3.79
CA LYS A 398 -5.99 -20.57 3.90
C LYS A 398 -6.33 -20.04 5.28
N MET A 399 -5.88 -20.72 6.32
CA MET A 399 -6.04 -20.29 7.71
C MET A 399 -5.40 -18.92 7.95
N LEU A 400 -4.19 -18.69 7.43
CA LEU A 400 -3.51 -17.40 7.52
C LEU A 400 -4.25 -16.28 6.76
N LYS A 401 -4.99 -16.58 5.68
CA LYS A 401 -5.84 -15.57 5.00
C LYS A 401 -7.01 -15.12 5.86
N SER A 402 -7.61 -16.02 6.61
CA SER A 402 -8.65 -15.65 7.57
C SER A 402 -8.08 -14.84 8.75
N CYS A 403 -6.83 -15.15 9.14
CA CYS A 403 -6.09 -14.37 10.14
C CYS A 403 -5.79 -12.95 9.64
N GLU A 404 -5.37 -12.78 8.40
CA GLU A 404 -5.13 -11.47 7.75
C GLU A 404 -6.41 -10.62 7.71
N ASP A 405 -7.55 -11.18 7.27
CA ASP A 405 -8.83 -10.47 7.25
C ASP A 405 -9.24 -9.99 8.66
N ALA A 406 -9.02 -10.82 9.69
CA ALA A 406 -9.30 -10.45 11.07
C ALA A 406 -8.33 -9.35 11.57
N LEU A 407 -7.05 -9.44 11.23
CA LEU A 407 -6.04 -8.42 11.55
C LEU A 407 -6.44 -7.06 10.94
N ASP A 408 -6.84 -7.04 9.69
CA ASP A 408 -7.27 -5.83 8.99
C ASP A 408 -8.51 -5.21 9.62
N ARG A 409 -9.50 -6.03 9.98
CA ARG A 409 -10.76 -5.54 10.55
C ARG A 409 -10.68 -5.13 12.01
N LEU A 410 -9.83 -5.79 12.79
CA LEU A 410 -9.73 -5.53 14.24
C LEU A 410 -8.66 -4.50 14.56
N TYR A 411 -7.44 -4.71 14.04
CA TYR A 411 -6.24 -3.92 14.37
C TYR A 411 -5.97 -2.81 13.37
N ASN A 412 -5.70 -3.15 12.10
CA ASN A 412 -5.30 -2.17 11.08
C ASN A 412 -6.37 -1.11 10.81
N SER A 413 -7.64 -1.45 10.99
CA SER A 413 -8.74 -0.48 10.92
C SER A 413 -8.79 0.50 12.11
N GLY A 414 -8.02 0.27 13.18
CA GLY A 414 -8.07 1.02 14.43
C GLY A 414 -9.36 0.81 15.25
N ARG A 415 -10.24 -0.15 14.87
CA ARG A 415 -11.60 -0.22 15.41
C ARG A 415 -11.72 -0.91 16.76
N PHE A 416 -10.83 -1.87 17.09
CA PHE A 416 -10.98 -2.70 18.30
C PHE A 416 -9.71 -2.71 19.17
N LEU A 417 -9.00 -1.58 19.26
CA LEU A 417 -7.71 -1.49 19.95
C LEU A 417 -7.82 -1.73 21.46
N LEU A 418 -8.87 -1.19 22.13
CA LEU A 418 -9.10 -1.38 23.56
C LEU A 418 -9.49 -2.85 23.87
N THR A 419 -10.26 -3.46 22.99
CA THR A 419 -10.62 -4.88 23.08
C THR A 419 -9.38 -5.76 22.91
N LEU A 420 -8.54 -5.49 21.91
CA LEU A 420 -7.32 -6.23 21.66
C LEU A 420 -6.32 -6.09 22.82
N GLU A 421 -6.16 -4.89 23.37
CA GLU A 421 -5.34 -4.65 24.55
C GLU A 421 -5.82 -5.48 25.75
N TYR A 422 -7.13 -5.50 26.01
CA TYR A 422 -7.70 -6.32 27.06
C TYR A 422 -7.42 -7.81 26.85
N LEU A 423 -7.68 -8.34 25.65
CA LEU A 423 -7.47 -9.76 25.33
C LEU A 423 -5.99 -10.17 25.39
N THR A 424 -5.08 -9.31 24.95
CA THR A 424 -3.64 -9.62 24.95
C THR A 424 -2.98 -9.41 26.29
N GLU A 425 -3.23 -8.27 26.96
CA GLU A 425 -2.46 -7.86 28.16
C GLU A 425 -3.09 -8.30 29.46
N LYS A 426 -4.42 -8.38 29.54
CA LYS A 426 -5.13 -8.78 30.77
C LYS A 426 -5.55 -10.24 30.77
N VAL A 427 -6.07 -10.74 29.65
CA VAL A 427 -6.46 -12.15 29.52
C VAL A 427 -5.26 -13.02 29.15
N GLY A 428 -4.26 -12.46 28.46
CA GLY A 428 -3.02 -13.15 28.11
C GLY A 428 -3.12 -14.07 26.90
N ILE A 429 -4.10 -13.83 26.01
CA ILE A 429 -4.19 -14.58 24.74
C ILE A 429 -3.12 -14.07 23.77
N SER A 430 -2.39 -14.99 23.15
CA SER A 430 -1.37 -14.65 22.14
C SER A 430 -2.02 -13.84 21.01
N PRO A 431 -1.40 -12.72 20.56
CA PRO A 431 -1.95 -11.91 19.47
C PRO A 431 -2.30 -12.74 18.23
N PHE A 432 -1.38 -13.58 17.77
CA PHE A 432 -1.64 -14.45 16.62
C PHE A 432 -2.89 -15.30 16.82
N ASP A 433 -3.08 -15.90 18.00
CA ASP A 433 -4.21 -16.79 18.27
C ASP A 433 -5.54 -16.01 18.29
N ILE A 434 -5.56 -14.74 18.71
CA ILE A 434 -6.76 -13.90 18.63
C ILE A 434 -7.22 -13.78 17.19
N PHE A 435 -6.33 -13.34 16.28
CA PHE A 435 -6.68 -13.11 14.88
C PHE A 435 -6.93 -14.40 14.11
N ASN A 436 -6.12 -15.43 14.37
CA ASN A 436 -6.25 -16.72 13.73
C ASN A 436 -7.57 -17.42 14.11
N ASP A 437 -7.84 -17.57 15.39
CA ASP A 437 -8.99 -18.36 15.84
C ASP A 437 -10.29 -17.63 15.56
N PHE A 438 -10.33 -16.33 15.81
CA PHE A 438 -11.50 -15.53 15.49
C PHE A 438 -11.71 -15.39 13.98
N GLY A 439 -10.65 -15.12 13.21
CA GLY A 439 -10.72 -15.01 11.75
C GLY A 439 -11.27 -16.28 11.10
N ASN A 440 -10.79 -17.45 11.52
CA ASN A 440 -11.28 -18.73 11.03
C ASN A 440 -12.73 -19.03 11.48
N SER A 441 -13.22 -18.45 12.58
CA SER A 441 -14.61 -18.59 13.02
C SER A 441 -15.60 -17.78 12.19
N VAL A 442 -15.15 -16.68 11.55
CA VAL A 442 -15.99 -15.79 10.72
C VAL A 442 -15.84 -16.02 9.23
N ASP A 443 -14.84 -16.81 8.81
CA ASP A 443 -14.60 -17.28 7.44
C ASP A 443 -14.63 -16.17 6.38
N GLY A 444 -13.99 -15.01 6.67
CA GLY A 444 -13.82 -13.90 5.73
C GLY A 444 -15.10 -13.25 5.19
N ASN A 445 -16.26 -13.61 5.71
CA ASN A 445 -17.56 -13.12 5.25
C ASN A 445 -17.69 -11.59 5.40
N LYS A 446 -18.14 -10.90 4.35
CA LYS A 446 -18.51 -9.49 4.44
C LYS A 446 -19.70 -9.32 5.38
N MET A 447 -19.52 -8.51 6.43
CA MET A 447 -20.59 -8.20 7.38
C MET A 447 -20.50 -6.76 7.89
N ARG A 448 -21.59 -6.24 8.43
CA ARG A 448 -21.63 -4.91 9.04
C ARG A 448 -20.78 -4.89 10.30
N LEU A 449 -20.28 -3.71 10.67
CA LEU A 449 -19.44 -3.55 11.86
C LEU A 449 -20.16 -4.00 13.15
N CYS A 450 -21.46 -3.71 13.28
CA CYS A 450 -22.25 -4.15 14.44
C CYS A 450 -22.33 -5.69 14.55
N ASP A 451 -22.54 -6.39 13.43
CA ASP A 451 -22.63 -7.85 13.40
C ASP A 451 -21.27 -8.49 13.71
N TYR A 452 -20.19 -7.84 13.25
CA TYR A 452 -18.80 -8.26 13.53
C TYR A 452 -18.46 -8.09 15.02
N ALA A 453 -18.86 -6.97 15.62
CA ALA A 453 -18.68 -6.71 17.05
C ALA A 453 -19.48 -7.71 17.94
N GLU A 454 -20.70 -8.06 17.54
CA GLU A 454 -21.50 -9.08 18.23
C GLU A 454 -20.85 -10.46 18.16
N LYS A 455 -20.33 -10.85 16.98
CA LYS A 455 -19.59 -12.12 16.84
C LYS A 455 -18.31 -12.12 17.66
N LEU A 456 -17.58 -11.00 17.70
CA LEU A 456 -16.37 -10.86 18.53
C LEU A 456 -16.68 -11.06 20.01
N TYR A 457 -17.75 -10.42 20.51
CA TYR A 457 -18.22 -10.60 21.89
C TYR A 457 -18.58 -12.06 22.16
N ASN A 458 -19.41 -12.67 21.32
CA ASN A 458 -19.84 -14.06 21.50
C ASN A 458 -18.68 -15.06 21.47
N PHE A 459 -17.66 -14.81 20.63
CA PHE A 459 -16.51 -15.71 20.49
C PHE A 459 -15.59 -15.70 21.72
N PHE A 460 -15.42 -14.53 22.36
CA PHE A 460 -14.50 -14.38 23.49
C PHE A 460 -15.19 -14.35 24.87
N SER A 461 -16.51 -14.25 24.95
CA SER A 461 -17.26 -14.13 26.22
C SER A 461 -17.05 -15.28 27.20
N ASP A 462 -16.80 -16.49 26.70
CA ASP A 462 -16.50 -17.67 27.52
C ASP A 462 -15.01 -17.84 27.88
N LYS A 463 -14.15 -17.00 27.29
CA LYS A 463 -12.69 -17.06 27.45
C LYS A 463 -12.14 -15.99 28.40
N CYS A 464 -12.99 -15.04 28.82
CA CYS A 464 -12.59 -13.92 29.67
C CYS A 464 -13.80 -13.37 30.46
N ASP A 465 -13.58 -12.31 31.25
CA ASP A 465 -14.68 -11.60 31.89
C ASP A 465 -15.57 -10.93 30.82
N LYS A 466 -16.78 -11.43 30.69
CA LYS A 466 -17.71 -11.00 29.64
C LYS A 466 -18.22 -9.56 29.84
N GLU A 467 -18.24 -9.06 31.06
CA GLU A 467 -18.67 -7.69 31.37
C GLU A 467 -17.58 -6.69 30.93
N ILE A 468 -16.31 -6.97 31.26
CA ILE A 468 -15.18 -6.16 30.83
C ILE A 468 -15.06 -6.22 29.30
N LEU A 469 -15.16 -7.39 28.68
CA LEU A 469 -15.13 -7.54 27.23
C LEU A 469 -16.20 -6.69 26.55
N ARG A 470 -17.45 -6.73 27.08
CA ARG A 470 -18.54 -5.91 26.56
C ARG A 470 -18.21 -4.42 26.61
N GLU A 471 -17.70 -3.96 27.76
CA GLU A 471 -17.32 -2.56 27.97
C GLU A 471 -16.24 -2.12 26.98
N LYS A 472 -15.17 -2.93 26.78
CA LYS A 472 -14.09 -2.60 25.83
C LYS A 472 -14.57 -2.54 24.38
N ILE A 473 -15.39 -3.51 23.94
CA ILE A 473 -15.98 -3.49 22.58
C ILE A 473 -16.90 -2.26 22.42
N LEU A 474 -17.72 -1.93 23.42
CA LEU A 474 -18.57 -0.75 23.37
C LEU A 474 -17.75 0.54 23.23
N CYS A 475 -16.70 0.73 24.05
CA CYS A 475 -15.80 1.86 23.96
C CYS A 475 -15.14 1.98 22.57
N ASP A 476 -14.69 0.86 22.02
CA ASP A 476 -14.11 0.82 20.68
C ASP A 476 -15.09 1.27 19.60
N LEU A 477 -16.34 0.81 19.65
CA LEU A 477 -17.39 1.23 18.71
C LEU A 477 -17.68 2.73 18.81
N LEU A 478 -17.69 3.31 20.02
CA LEU A 478 -17.88 4.75 20.21
C LEU A 478 -16.74 5.58 19.60
N CYS A 479 -15.52 5.05 19.58
CA CYS A 479 -14.37 5.71 18.96
C CYS A 479 -14.38 5.65 17.42
N CYS A 480 -15.24 4.85 16.78
CA CYS A 480 -15.20 4.67 15.32
C CYS A 480 -15.94 5.76 14.56
N SER A 481 -17.26 5.92 14.77
CA SER A 481 -18.12 6.82 14.01
C SER A 481 -19.44 7.08 14.74
N SER A 482 -20.02 8.25 14.48
CA SER A 482 -21.35 8.62 15.01
C SER A 482 -22.49 7.76 14.47
N SER A 483 -22.31 7.14 13.31
CA SER A 483 -23.32 6.30 12.64
C SER A 483 -23.21 4.81 12.97
N VAL A 484 -22.28 4.39 13.85
CA VAL A 484 -22.13 2.98 14.23
C VAL A 484 -23.36 2.52 15.02
N GLN A 485 -24.00 1.44 14.54
CA GLN A 485 -25.04 0.75 15.28
C GLN A 485 -24.39 -0.11 16.38
N ILE A 486 -24.90 0.02 17.61
CA ILE A 486 -24.46 -0.80 18.74
C ILE A 486 -25.30 -2.07 18.78
N PRO A 487 -24.73 -3.28 18.78
CA PRO A 487 -25.48 -4.54 18.99
C PRO A 487 -26.24 -4.53 20.31
N ASP A 488 -27.40 -5.20 20.36
CA ASP A 488 -28.24 -5.19 21.56
C ASP A 488 -27.53 -5.85 22.74
N VAL A 489 -26.73 -6.88 22.52
CA VAL A 489 -25.94 -7.58 23.54
C VAL A 489 -24.93 -6.67 24.26
N LEU A 490 -24.51 -5.58 23.60
CA LEU A 490 -23.57 -4.61 24.16
C LEU A 490 -24.25 -3.40 24.81
N LYS A 491 -25.57 -3.21 24.62
CA LYS A 491 -26.29 -2.05 25.14
C LYS A 491 -26.61 -2.20 26.62
N ILE A 492 -26.27 -1.16 27.39
CA ILE A 492 -26.82 -0.95 28.75
C ILE A 492 -27.38 0.46 28.75
N GLN A 493 -28.63 0.60 29.12
CA GLN A 493 -29.36 1.86 29.19
C GLN A 493 -30.14 1.96 30.50
N ASP A 494 -29.47 1.83 31.61
CA ASP A 494 -30.03 1.96 32.96
C ASP A 494 -30.17 3.43 33.40
N THR A 495 -30.51 3.60 34.68
CA THR A 495 -30.70 4.92 35.30
C THR A 495 -29.40 5.73 35.32
N LEU A 496 -28.26 5.08 35.56
CA LEU A 496 -26.93 5.72 35.59
C LEU A 496 -26.53 6.23 34.21
N TYR A 497 -26.69 5.40 33.18
CA TYR A 497 -26.44 5.81 31.78
C TYR A 497 -27.31 7.03 31.41
N LYS A 498 -28.60 7.02 31.76
CA LYS A 498 -29.51 8.15 31.45
C LYS A 498 -29.08 9.45 32.14
N LYS A 499 -28.67 9.39 33.41
CA LYS A 499 -28.15 10.55 34.15
C LYS A 499 -26.86 11.07 33.56
N ALA A 500 -25.88 10.20 33.30
CA ALA A 500 -24.62 10.57 32.69
C ALA A 500 -24.82 11.18 31.30
N LYS A 501 -25.66 10.58 30.46
CA LYS A 501 -25.98 11.12 29.14
C LYS A 501 -26.60 12.51 29.21
N LYS A 502 -27.51 12.74 30.13
CA LYS A 502 -28.14 14.05 30.38
C LYS A 502 -27.07 15.08 30.72
N TYR A 503 -26.18 14.78 31.67
CA TYR A 503 -25.08 15.66 32.08
C TYR A 503 -24.22 16.13 30.89
N PHE A 504 -23.72 15.19 30.08
CA PHE A 504 -22.90 15.53 28.92
C PHE A 504 -23.65 16.29 27.83
N THR A 505 -24.97 16.10 27.70
CA THR A 505 -25.81 16.82 26.75
C THR A 505 -26.09 18.27 27.21
N GLU A 506 -26.35 18.47 28.50
CA GLU A 506 -26.68 19.78 29.10
C GLU A 506 -25.42 20.68 29.21
N ASN A 507 -24.24 20.11 29.42
CA ASN A 507 -22.98 20.85 29.52
C ASN A 507 -22.33 21.15 28.16
N GLY A 508 -23.08 21.07 27.05
CA GLY A 508 -22.76 21.79 25.84
C GLY A 508 -22.28 21.00 24.65
N ASN A 509 -22.16 19.64 24.69
CA ASN A 509 -21.66 18.91 23.54
C ASN A 509 -22.59 17.80 23.05
N LYS A 510 -23.36 18.09 21.98
CA LYS A 510 -24.28 17.16 21.31
C LYS A 510 -23.58 15.93 20.69
N PHE A 511 -22.26 16.01 20.47
CA PHE A 511 -21.48 14.99 19.78
C PHE A 511 -20.81 14.00 20.73
N VAL A 512 -20.98 14.18 22.06
CA VAL A 512 -20.43 13.25 23.04
C VAL A 512 -21.25 11.96 23.09
N LYS A 513 -20.57 10.84 22.95
CA LYS A 513 -21.07 9.49 23.17
C LYS A 513 -20.44 8.92 24.42
N ILE A 514 -21.21 8.16 25.20
CA ILE A 514 -20.73 7.62 26.48
C ILE A 514 -20.94 6.12 26.59
N ALA A 515 -20.08 5.49 27.38
CA ALA A 515 -20.25 4.14 27.92
C ALA A 515 -20.02 4.16 29.46
N ILE A 516 -20.77 3.38 30.20
CA ILE A 516 -20.51 3.16 31.63
C ILE A 516 -19.59 1.94 31.77
N LEU A 517 -18.48 2.14 32.48
CA LEU A 517 -17.54 1.08 32.85
C LEU A 517 -17.84 0.64 34.28
N TYR A 518 -18.78 -0.28 34.44
CA TYR A 518 -19.18 -0.78 35.77
C TYR A 518 -18.01 -1.49 36.47
N SER A 519 -17.17 -2.18 35.69
CA SER A 519 -15.99 -2.87 36.20
C SER A 519 -14.98 -1.94 36.89
N GLU A 520 -14.96 -0.65 36.50
CA GLU A 520 -13.99 0.35 36.96
C GLU A 520 -14.65 1.50 37.76
N ASN A 521 -15.97 1.53 37.89
CA ASN A 521 -16.75 2.65 38.43
C ASN A 521 -16.46 3.99 37.71
N LYS A 522 -16.41 3.96 36.35
CA LYS A 522 -16.07 5.10 35.51
C LYS A 522 -17.02 5.29 34.35
N ILE A 523 -16.94 6.44 33.72
CA ILE A 523 -17.61 6.78 32.47
C ILE A 523 -16.55 7.02 31.41
N PHE A 524 -16.69 6.35 30.29
CA PHE A 524 -15.90 6.61 29.09
C PHE A 524 -16.71 7.52 28.17
N ALA A 525 -16.16 8.68 27.79
CA ALA A 525 -16.81 9.65 26.95
C ALA A 525 -15.96 9.98 25.73
N VAL A 526 -16.60 10.04 24.55
CA VAL A 526 -15.93 10.30 23.26
C VAL A 526 -16.60 11.50 22.62
N ASP A 527 -15.84 12.57 22.41
CA ASP A 527 -16.27 13.74 21.63
C ASP A 527 -15.98 13.52 20.14
N GLN A 528 -17.03 13.22 19.39
CA GLN A 528 -16.94 12.95 17.95
C GLN A 528 -16.92 14.22 17.08
N SER A 529 -16.84 15.41 17.66
CA SER A 529 -16.57 16.66 16.95
C SER A 529 -15.08 16.94 16.78
N LYS A 530 -14.24 16.26 17.56
CA LYS A 530 -12.75 16.37 17.48
C LYS A 530 -12.20 15.66 16.24
N GLU A 531 -10.97 15.95 15.89
CA GLU A 531 -10.26 15.23 14.83
C GLU A 531 -9.88 13.83 15.30
N LYS A 532 -9.77 12.91 14.34
CA LYS A 532 -9.32 11.54 14.59
C LYS A 532 -7.79 11.49 14.69
N ASN A 533 -7.29 10.58 15.50
CA ASN A 533 -5.86 10.34 15.66
C ASN A 533 -5.26 9.52 14.50
N LEU A 534 -3.97 9.18 14.59
CA LEU A 534 -3.24 8.41 13.57
C LEU A 534 -3.82 7.00 13.31
N HIS A 535 -4.58 6.44 14.24
CA HIS A 535 -5.35 5.19 14.05
C HIS A 535 -6.71 5.42 13.39
N ASN A 536 -7.01 6.61 12.89
CA ASN A 536 -8.29 6.98 12.28
C ASN A 536 -9.50 6.79 13.21
N ARG A 537 -9.31 7.01 14.53
CA ARG A 537 -10.35 6.91 15.55
C ARG A 537 -10.40 8.14 16.45
N TYR A 538 -11.56 8.41 17.03
CA TYR A 538 -11.71 9.43 18.05
C TYR A 538 -11.08 8.96 19.37
N GLU A 539 -10.57 9.89 20.17
CA GLU A 539 -10.05 9.61 21.49
C GLU A 539 -11.13 9.70 22.53
N GLY A 540 -11.11 8.80 23.51
CA GLY A 540 -12.03 8.79 24.64
C GLY A 540 -11.37 9.29 25.91
N GLU A 541 -12.15 9.97 26.73
CA GLU A 541 -11.76 10.48 28.04
C GLU A 541 -12.48 9.70 29.14
N ILE A 542 -11.84 9.53 30.29
CA ILE A 542 -12.38 8.75 31.42
C ILE A 542 -12.73 9.71 32.54
N TYR A 543 -13.94 9.58 33.09
CA TYR A 543 -14.48 10.36 34.19
C TYR A 543 -14.87 9.46 35.36
N SER A 544 -14.72 9.93 36.60
CA SER A 544 -15.22 9.24 37.78
C SER A 544 -16.76 9.35 37.86
N ILE A 545 -17.46 8.25 38.18
CA ILE A 545 -18.90 8.28 38.43
C ILE A 545 -19.20 9.15 39.65
N ASP A 546 -18.40 9.04 40.70
CA ASP A 546 -18.60 9.76 41.97
C ASP A 546 -18.52 11.28 41.79
N GLU A 547 -17.55 11.76 40.99
CA GLU A 547 -17.40 13.18 40.68
C GLU A 547 -18.59 13.71 39.88
N LEU A 548 -19.16 12.92 38.98
CA LEU A 548 -20.28 13.30 38.14
C LEU A 548 -21.62 13.24 38.89
N MET A 549 -21.71 12.47 39.98
CA MET A 549 -22.91 12.35 40.80
C MET A 549 -22.97 13.43 41.89
N LEU A 550 -21.87 14.15 42.14
CA LEU A 550 -21.78 15.30 43.03
C LEU A 550 -22.17 16.62 42.36
N LEU A 551 -22.20 16.65 41.01
CA LEU A 551 -22.62 17.76 40.16
C LEU A 551 -24.06 17.61 39.69
#